data_f1ec42dec5b5e26708b56225c0873f09
#
_entry.id   f1ec42dec5b5e26708b56225c0873f09
#
_cell.length_a   1.000
_cell.length_b   1.000
_cell.length_c   1.000
_cell.angle_alpha   90.00
_cell.angle_beta   90.00
_cell.angle_gamma   90.00
#
_symmetry.space_group_name_H-M   'P 1'
#
loop_
_entity.id
_entity.type
_entity.pdbx_description
1 polymer ?
#
loop_
_entity_poly.entity_id
_entity_poly.type
_entity_poly.pdbx_seq_one_letter_code
_entity_poly.pdbx_strand_id
1 'polypeptide(L)'
;CKMASLCASINTLGSLVINREGFTFSIKTDNQMVLDNIRNIIKSLYSETIVDVPVDEEIVGKCTLRELVVPKEIGNRILKDCGIVVLDESNNWSLNTSIDHHIIMEDCCKKTYIKTAFMCVGTISVPVASEGDFENNTKSGYHFELEFTNAEQAKAVANLMGEFGFITRRVDRNGKSVVYMKESESIADFVGFVGATKSYLRLQEEIIK
;
A
#
# COMPACT_ATOMS: atom_id res chain seq x y z
N CYS A 1 3.14 7.84 13.10
CA CYS A 1 3.59 7.06 11.94
C CYS A 1 3.17 5.58 11.98
N LYS A 2 3.29 4.84 13.13
CA LYS A 2 2.89 3.41 13.20
C LYS A 2 1.42 3.20 12.83
N MET A 3 0.51 4.05 13.33
CA MET A 3 -0.90 4.00 12.99
C MET A 3 -1.13 4.28 11.49
N ALA A 4 -0.44 5.26 10.91
CA ALA A 4 -0.52 5.54 9.48
C ALA A 4 -0.07 4.35 8.62
N SER A 5 0.99 3.64 9.03
CA SER A 5 1.44 2.41 8.35
C SER A 5 0.39 1.29 8.46
N LEU A 6 -0.17 1.06 9.65
CA LEU A 6 -1.20 0.03 9.86
C LEU A 6 -2.45 0.34 9.03
N CYS A 7 -2.93 1.59 9.07
CA CYS A 7 -4.08 2.05 8.30
C CYS A 7 -3.85 1.88 6.78
N ALA A 8 -2.68 2.26 6.27
CA ALA A 8 -2.33 2.08 4.86
C ALA A 8 -2.35 0.61 4.44
N SER A 9 -1.80 -0.29 5.28
CA SER A 9 -1.80 -1.73 5.00
C SER A 9 -3.23 -2.29 4.93
N ILE A 10 -4.12 -1.89 5.85
CA ILE A 10 -5.51 -2.34 5.88
C ILE A 10 -6.27 -1.79 4.65
N ASN A 11 -6.09 -0.50 4.33
CA ASN A 11 -6.78 0.14 3.22
C ASN A 11 -6.33 -0.36 1.84
N THR A 12 -5.14 -0.96 1.73
CA THR A 12 -4.60 -1.47 0.46
C THR A 12 -4.80 -2.97 0.28
N LEU A 13 -4.55 -3.76 1.32
CA LEU A 13 -4.54 -5.24 1.28
C LEU A 13 -5.62 -5.88 2.15
N GLY A 14 -6.28 -5.10 3.02
CA GLY A 14 -7.22 -5.62 4.00
C GLY A 14 -8.53 -6.10 3.37
N SER A 15 -8.98 -7.26 3.80
CA SER A 15 -10.31 -7.78 3.58
C SER A 15 -11.11 -7.66 4.87
N LEU A 16 -12.17 -6.84 4.85
CA LEU A 16 -13.03 -6.64 6.02
C LEU A 16 -13.99 -7.81 6.20
N VAL A 17 -14.09 -8.30 7.43
CA VAL A 17 -15.04 -9.34 7.83
C VAL A 17 -16.04 -8.73 8.79
N ILE A 18 -17.31 -8.72 8.39
CA ILE A 18 -18.42 -8.16 9.16
C ILE A 18 -19.37 -9.30 9.53
N ASN A 19 -19.66 -9.46 10.80
CA ASN A 19 -20.62 -10.42 11.28
C ASN A 19 -21.42 -9.87 12.47
N ARG A 20 -22.35 -10.66 13.02
CA ARG A 20 -23.21 -10.24 14.16
C ARG A 20 -22.43 -9.86 15.42
N GLU A 21 -21.19 -10.30 15.56
CA GLU A 21 -20.36 -10.10 16.74
C GLU A 21 -19.36 -8.94 16.59
N GLY A 22 -19.32 -8.27 15.42
CA GLY A 22 -18.49 -7.10 15.16
C GLY A 22 -17.71 -7.15 13.86
N PHE A 23 -16.60 -6.41 13.85
CA PHE A 23 -15.75 -6.21 12.69
C PHE A 23 -14.36 -6.79 12.94
N THR A 24 -13.78 -7.38 11.92
CA THR A 24 -12.36 -7.71 11.91
C THR A 24 -11.84 -7.58 10.46
N PHE A 25 -10.58 -7.89 10.26
CA PHE A 25 -9.98 -7.91 8.95
C PHE A 25 -8.93 -9.01 8.85
N SER A 26 -8.65 -9.40 7.62
CA SER A 26 -7.48 -10.20 7.28
C SER A 26 -6.64 -9.47 6.22
N ILE A 27 -5.37 -9.81 6.13
CA ILE A 27 -4.44 -9.29 5.12
C ILE A 27 -3.78 -10.47 4.43
N LYS A 28 -3.96 -10.56 3.10
CA LYS A 28 -3.40 -11.61 2.27
C LYS A 28 -2.34 -11.05 1.34
N THR A 29 -1.10 -11.55 1.44
CA THR A 29 0.03 -11.13 0.60
C THR A 29 1.11 -12.20 0.56
N ASP A 30 1.95 -12.18 -0.48
CA ASP A 30 3.18 -12.97 -0.58
C ASP A 30 4.41 -12.21 -0.04
N ASN A 31 4.24 -10.92 0.29
CA ASN A 31 5.32 -10.08 0.79
C ASN A 31 5.51 -10.24 2.31
N GLN A 32 6.48 -11.09 2.69
CA GLN A 32 6.79 -11.36 4.10
C GLN A 32 7.16 -10.10 4.89
N MET A 33 7.84 -9.12 4.27
CA MET A 33 8.22 -7.88 4.96
C MET A 33 6.99 -7.04 5.35
N VAL A 34 5.95 -7.07 4.53
CA VAL A 34 4.67 -6.39 4.85
C VAL A 34 4.02 -7.05 6.05
N LEU A 35 3.92 -8.38 6.07
CA LEU A 35 3.34 -9.13 7.20
C LEU A 35 4.14 -8.90 8.50
N ASP A 36 5.47 -8.95 8.43
CA ASP A 36 6.34 -8.71 9.60
C ASP A 36 6.16 -7.29 10.16
N ASN A 37 6.07 -6.30 9.26
CA ASN A 37 5.82 -4.91 9.65
C ASN A 37 4.47 -4.77 10.38
N ILE A 38 3.41 -5.34 9.83
CA ILE A 38 2.06 -5.29 10.42
C ILE A 38 2.04 -5.97 11.79
N ARG A 39 2.61 -7.17 11.92
CA ARG A 39 2.72 -7.89 13.20
C ARG A 39 3.46 -7.07 14.26
N ASN A 40 4.59 -6.48 13.89
CA ASN A 40 5.40 -5.66 14.79
C ASN A 40 4.65 -4.39 15.23
N ILE A 41 3.89 -3.76 14.33
CA ILE A 41 3.08 -2.60 14.66
C ILE A 41 1.96 -2.98 15.61
N ILE A 42 1.20 -4.05 15.33
CA ILE A 42 0.11 -4.51 16.19
C ILE A 42 0.64 -4.88 17.57
N LYS A 43 1.73 -5.64 17.64
CA LYS A 43 2.39 -5.97 18.92
C LYS A 43 2.79 -4.70 19.70
N SER A 44 3.34 -3.70 18.99
CA SER A 44 3.80 -2.46 19.62
C SER A 44 2.68 -1.53 20.10
N LEU A 45 1.53 -1.48 19.41
CA LEU A 45 0.43 -0.58 19.73
C LEU A 45 -0.62 -1.22 20.63
N TYR A 46 -0.83 -2.53 20.50
CA TYR A 46 -1.93 -3.25 21.17
C TYR A 46 -1.45 -4.35 22.11
N SER A 47 -0.13 -4.60 22.18
CA SER A 47 0.49 -5.67 22.97
C SER A 47 0.03 -7.09 22.61
N GLU A 48 -0.49 -7.25 21.37
CA GLU A 48 -1.00 -8.51 20.85
C GLU A 48 -0.04 -9.15 19.87
N THR A 49 0.04 -10.48 19.90
CA THR A 49 0.86 -11.25 18.95
C THR A 49 -0.06 -12.00 17.99
N ILE A 50 0.06 -11.68 16.70
CA ILE A 50 -0.71 -12.30 15.63
C ILE A 50 0.22 -13.10 14.73
N VAL A 51 -0.21 -14.29 14.37
CA VAL A 51 0.53 -15.22 13.49
C VAL A 51 -0.21 -15.32 12.16
N ASP A 52 0.55 -15.21 11.08
CA ASP A 52 0.03 -15.49 9.74
C ASP A 52 -0.05 -16.99 9.49
N VAL A 53 -1.01 -17.39 8.68
CA VAL A 53 -1.19 -18.76 8.25
C VAL A 53 -0.92 -18.90 6.75
N PRO A 54 -0.32 -20.00 6.29
CA PRO A 54 -0.23 -20.31 4.88
C PRO A 54 -1.64 -20.43 4.28
N VAL A 55 -1.84 -19.92 3.09
CA VAL A 55 -3.09 -20.11 2.35
C VAL A 55 -2.87 -21.25 1.36
N ASP A 56 -3.67 -22.31 1.47
CA ASP A 56 -3.57 -23.51 0.62
C ASP A 56 -4.13 -23.29 -0.82
N GLU A 57 -4.34 -22.05 -1.21
CA GLU A 57 -4.85 -21.74 -2.55
C GLU A 57 -3.72 -21.55 -3.55
N GLU A 58 -3.82 -22.37 -4.59
CA GLU A 58 -3.14 -22.31 -5.89
C GLU A 58 -1.82 -21.53 -5.89
N ILE A 59 -0.74 -22.30 -6.03
CA ILE A 59 0.58 -21.79 -6.41
C ILE A 59 0.44 -21.03 -7.73
N VAL A 60 0.08 -19.76 -7.67
CA VAL A 60 0.22 -18.84 -8.78
C VAL A 60 1.68 -18.44 -8.83
N GLY A 61 2.51 -19.25 -9.49
CA GLY A 61 3.94 -19.06 -9.53
C GLY A 61 4.68 -19.65 -8.32
N LYS A 62 5.90 -19.21 -8.08
CA LYS A 62 6.78 -19.70 -7.00
C LYS A 62 6.57 -19.02 -5.63
N CYS A 63 5.51 -18.25 -5.47
CA CYS A 63 5.27 -17.46 -4.25
C CYS A 63 4.21 -18.12 -3.36
N THR A 64 4.49 -18.24 -2.06
CA THR A 64 3.54 -18.73 -1.06
C THR A 64 2.75 -17.54 -0.53
N LEU A 65 1.46 -17.49 -0.83
CA LEU A 65 0.54 -16.54 -0.21
C LEU A 65 0.38 -16.87 1.28
N ARG A 66 0.33 -15.85 2.11
CA ARG A 66 0.05 -15.95 3.54
C ARG A 66 -1.07 -15.00 3.91
N GLU A 67 -1.87 -15.40 4.87
CA GLU A 67 -2.96 -14.60 5.39
C GLU A 67 -2.75 -14.33 6.89
N LEU A 68 -2.73 -13.06 7.24
CA LEU A 68 -2.75 -12.58 8.61
C LEU A 68 -4.21 -12.38 9.01
N VAL A 69 -4.76 -13.27 9.83
CA VAL A 69 -6.13 -13.16 10.36
C VAL A 69 -6.08 -12.48 11.72
N VAL A 70 -6.76 -11.34 11.85
CA VAL A 70 -6.76 -10.57 13.10
C VAL A 70 -7.95 -10.98 13.95
N PRO A 71 -7.75 -11.35 15.24
CA PRO A 71 -8.84 -11.65 16.17
C PRO A 71 -9.84 -10.49 16.29
N LYS A 72 -11.13 -10.79 16.47
CA LYS A 72 -12.21 -9.78 16.42
C LYS A 72 -12.06 -8.67 17.45
N GLU A 73 -11.68 -9.02 18.67
CA GLU A 73 -11.54 -8.07 19.78
C GLU A 73 -10.54 -6.97 19.42
N ILE A 74 -9.40 -7.37 18.88
CA ILE A 74 -8.35 -6.44 18.49
C ILE A 74 -8.64 -5.82 17.11
N GLY A 75 -9.21 -6.57 16.17
CA GLY A 75 -9.57 -6.11 14.83
C GLY A 75 -10.57 -4.96 14.88
N ASN A 76 -11.63 -5.10 15.69
CA ASN A 76 -12.63 -4.06 15.90
C ASN A 76 -11.99 -2.76 16.44
N ARG A 77 -11.09 -2.87 17.42
CA ARG A 77 -10.37 -1.73 17.99
C ARG A 77 -9.46 -1.06 16.94
N ILE A 78 -8.67 -1.85 16.22
CA ILE A 78 -7.78 -1.35 15.16
C ILE A 78 -8.57 -0.60 14.09
N LEU A 79 -9.69 -1.17 13.60
CA LEU A 79 -10.49 -0.53 12.55
C LEU A 79 -11.11 0.79 12.98
N LYS A 80 -11.49 0.93 14.25
CA LYS A 80 -11.95 2.19 14.83
C LYS A 80 -10.81 3.19 14.98
N ASP A 81 -9.68 2.77 15.53
CA ASP A 81 -8.49 3.63 15.74
C ASP A 81 -7.91 4.12 14.40
N CYS A 82 -8.05 3.33 13.32
CA CYS A 82 -7.70 3.72 11.95
C CYS A 82 -8.75 4.61 11.27
N GLY A 83 -9.90 4.86 11.89
CA GLY A 83 -11.00 5.61 11.30
C GLY A 83 -11.63 4.92 10.08
N ILE A 84 -11.48 3.59 9.93
CA ILE A 84 -12.06 2.79 8.85
C ILE A 84 -13.51 2.44 9.18
N VAL A 85 -13.77 2.10 10.44
CA VAL A 85 -15.12 1.94 10.98
C VAL A 85 -15.45 3.14 11.85
N VAL A 86 -16.49 3.86 11.49
CA VAL A 86 -16.97 5.06 12.18
C VAL A 86 -18.35 4.78 12.77
N LEU A 87 -18.58 5.18 14.01
CA LEU A 87 -19.87 5.10 14.67
C LEU A 87 -20.48 6.51 14.73
N ASP A 88 -21.76 6.61 14.36
CA ASP A 88 -22.53 7.85 14.56
C ASP A 88 -23.07 7.95 16.00
N GLU A 89 -23.72 9.10 16.30
CA GLU A 89 -24.31 9.37 17.62
C GLU A 89 -25.41 8.38 18.01
N SER A 90 -26.04 7.73 17.03
CA SER A 90 -27.06 6.68 17.20
C SER A 90 -26.49 5.27 17.29
N ASN A 91 -25.14 5.15 17.40
CA ASN A 91 -24.40 3.89 17.42
C ASN A 91 -24.55 3.04 16.13
N ASN A 92 -24.97 3.67 15.01
CA ASN A 92 -24.87 3.02 13.71
C ASN A 92 -23.45 3.14 13.20
N TRP A 93 -22.98 2.09 12.54
CA TRP A 93 -21.65 2.08 11.97
C TRP A 93 -21.69 2.36 10.46
N SER A 94 -20.63 2.96 9.99
CA SER A 94 -20.35 3.16 8.56
C SER A 94 -18.90 2.88 8.25
N LEU A 95 -18.60 2.59 6.99
CA LEU A 95 -17.23 2.44 6.50
C LEU A 95 -16.75 3.74 5.88
N ASN A 96 -15.64 4.23 6.39
CA ASN A 96 -14.92 5.32 5.75
C ASN A 96 -14.02 4.76 4.64
N THR A 97 -14.32 5.10 3.41
CA THR A 97 -13.57 4.65 2.22
C THR A 97 -12.40 5.57 1.86
N SER A 98 -12.24 6.68 2.58
CA SER A 98 -11.13 7.62 2.46
C SER A 98 -10.12 7.43 3.58
N ILE A 99 -9.06 8.24 3.60
CA ILE A 99 -8.09 8.27 4.70
C ILE A 99 -8.61 9.23 5.75
N ASP A 100 -8.72 8.77 6.99
CA ASP A 100 -9.12 9.66 8.08
C ASP A 100 -8.05 10.72 8.34
N HIS A 101 -8.48 11.97 8.51
CA HIS A 101 -7.58 13.11 8.65
C HIS A 101 -6.63 12.96 9.87
N HIS A 102 -7.09 12.42 11.00
CA HIS A 102 -6.25 12.27 12.18
C HIS A 102 -5.09 11.29 11.98
N ILE A 103 -5.17 10.37 11.00
CA ILE A 103 -4.09 9.44 10.64
C ILE A 103 -2.95 10.15 9.92
N ILE A 104 -3.26 11.21 9.18
CA ILE A 104 -2.35 11.91 8.26
C ILE A 104 -2.19 13.39 8.62
N MET A 105 -2.34 13.78 9.88
CA MET A 105 -2.17 15.19 10.32
C MET A 105 -0.74 15.69 10.09
N GLU A 106 0.25 14.84 10.36
CA GLU A 106 1.67 15.19 10.30
C GLU A 106 2.29 14.70 8.98
N ASP A 107 3.22 15.46 8.40
CA ASP A 107 3.91 15.09 7.15
C ASP A 107 4.66 13.77 7.25
N CYS A 108 5.23 13.44 8.43
CA CYS A 108 5.85 12.14 8.66
C CYS A 108 4.84 10.98 8.61
N CYS A 109 3.57 11.22 9.00
CA CYS A 109 2.49 10.24 8.91
C CYS A 109 2.00 10.10 7.47
N LYS A 110 1.83 11.20 6.73
CA LYS A 110 1.53 11.19 5.28
C LYS A 110 2.59 10.42 4.49
N LYS A 111 3.87 10.76 4.71
CA LYS A 111 5.01 10.07 4.10
C LYS A 111 5.00 8.57 4.41
N THR A 112 4.75 8.20 5.67
CA THR A 112 4.68 6.79 6.08
C THR A 112 3.51 6.07 5.42
N TYR A 113 2.35 6.73 5.29
CA TYR A 113 1.18 6.18 4.61
C TYR A 113 1.50 5.86 3.14
N ILE A 114 2.04 6.84 2.39
CA ILE A 114 2.45 6.68 0.99
C ILE A 114 3.47 5.55 0.83
N LYS A 115 4.53 5.55 1.68
CA LYS A 115 5.56 4.51 1.68
C LYS A 115 4.96 3.12 1.89
N THR A 116 4.05 2.97 2.85
CA THR A 116 3.42 1.68 3.15
C THR A 116 2.49 1.25 2.02
N ALA A 117 1.69 2.16 1.46
CA ALA A 117 0.86 1.86 0.30
C ALA A 117 1.72 1.34 -0.88
N PHE A 118 2.86 1.99 -1.14
CA PHE A 118 3.81 1.51 -2.15
C PHE A 118 4.36 0.12 -1.83
N MET A 119 4.74 -0.17 -0.59
CA MET A 119 5.21 -1.50 -0.18
C MET A 119 4.15 -2.60 -0.36
N CYS A 120 2.88 -2.24 -0.23
CA CYS A 120 1.76 -3.17 -0.33
C CYS A 120 1.32 -3.45 -1.76
N VAL A 121 1.18 -2.41 -2.58
CA VAL A 121 0.52 -2.49 -3.90
C VAL A 121 1.29 -1.77 -5.01
N GLY A 122 2.53 -1.37 -4.74
CA GLY A 122 3.35 -0.62 -5.68
C GLY A 122 4.29 -1.49 -6.52
N THR A 123 4.51 -1.07 -7.76
CA THR A 123 5.52 -1.63 -8.66
C THR A 123 6.28 -0.54 -9.37
N ILE A 124 7.56 -0.79 -9.63
CA ILE A 124 8.40 0.05 -10.49
C ILE A 124 9.06 -0.84 -11.53
N SER A 125 8.88 -0.48 -12.80
CA SER A 125 9.60 -1.07 -13.93
C SER A 125 10.61 -0.08 -14.47
N VAL A 126 11.82 -0.57 -14.73
CA VAL A 126 12.90 0.20 -15.36
C VAL A 126 13.24 -0.41 -16.73
N PRO A 127 13.64 0.38 -17.72
CA PRO A 127 14.08 -0.16 -19.00
C PRO A 127 15.25 -1.11 -18.77
N VAL A 128 15.17 -2.31 -19.31
CA VAL A 128 16.33 -3.21 -19.39
C VAL A 128 17.03 -2.94 -20.72
N ALA A 129 18.27 -2.48 -20.66
CA ALA A 129 19.11 -2.38 -21.86
C ALA A 129 19.45 -3.81 -22.30
N SER A 130 18.69 -4.37 -23.24
CA SER A 130 19.07 -5.60 -23.95
C SER A 130 20.05 -5.24 -25.06
N GLU A 131 21.29 -5.71 -24.95
CA GLU A 131 22.24 -5.70 -26.08
C GLU A 131 21.67 -6.63 -27.16
N GLY A 132 20.99 -6.07 -28.17
CA GLY A 132 20.58 -6.83 -29.35
C GLY A 132 19.23 -6.51 -30.00
N ASP A 133 18.33 -5.77 -29.35
CA ASP A 133 17.01 -5.48 -29.92
C ASP A 133 16.95 -4.11 -30.64
N PHE A 134 17.67 -3.98 -31.78
CA PHE A 134 17.53 -2.79 -32.64
C PHE A 134 16.29 -2.84 -33.56
N GLU A 135 15.52 -3.94 -33.59
CA GLU A 135 14.40 -4.11 -34.54
C GLU A 135 12.98 -4.09 -33.96
N ASN A 136 12.78 -4.21 -32.64
CA ASN A 136 11.45 -4.11 -32.04
C ASN A 136 11.32 -2.89 -31.14
N ASN A 137 10.67 -1.85 -31.68
CA ASN A 137 10.47 -0.51 -31.11
C ASN A 137 9.53 -0.45 -29.90
N THR A 138 9.58 -1.41 -29.00
CA THR A 138 8.91 -1.40 -27.69
C THR A 138 9.93 -1.08 -26.59
N LYS A 139 10.46 0.14 -26.60
CA LYS A 139 11.18 0.64 -25.42
C LYS A 139 10.21 0.69 -24.24
N SER A 140 10.27 -0.32 -23.39
CA SER A 140 9.64 -0.30 -22.07
C SER A 140 10.26 0.90 -21.32
N GLY A 141 9.48 1.96 -21.16
CA GLY A 141 9.93 3.15 -20.41
C GLY A 141 9.91 2.91 -18.91
N TYR A 142 10.39 3.88 -18.16
CA TYR A 142 10.19 3.92 -16.72
C TYR A 142 8.69 3.93 -16.39
N HIS A 143 8.28 3.12 -15.43
CA HIS A 143 6.88 3.02 -15.06
C HIS A 143 6.74 2.73 -13.57
N PHE A 144 5.96 3.57 -12.90
CA PHE A 144 5.57 3.43 -11.50
C PHE A 144 4.07 3.25 -11.45
N GLU A 145 3.59 2.28 -10.69
CA GLU A 145 2.15 2.04 -10.48
C GLU A 145 1.84 1.70 -9.02
N LEU A 146 0.69 2.16 -8.56
CA LEU A 146 -0.01 1.69 -7.36
C LEU A 146 -1.38 1.18 -7.78
N GLU A 147 -1.68 -0.09 -7.54
CA GLU A 147 -2.96 -0.71 -7.91
C GLU A 147 -3.89 -0.86 -6.71
N PHE A 148 -5.01 -0.16 -6.73
CA PHE A 148 -6.03 -0.21 -5.67
C PHE A 148 -7.29 -0.91 -6.16
N THR A 149 -7.94 -1.67 -5.27
CA THR A 149 -9.29 -2.19 -5.49
C THR A 149 -10.36 -1.15 -5.21
N ASN A 150 -10.03 -0.10 -4.42
CA ASN A 150 -10.92 0.99 -4.05
C ASN A 150 -10.48 2.30 -4.72
N ALA A 151 -11.34 2.88 -5.56
CA ALA A 151 -11.05 4.12 -6.30
C ALA A 151 -10.89 5.36 -5.38
N GLU A 152 -11.60 5.41 -4.25
CA GLU A 152 -11.45 6.51 -3.29
C GLU A 152 -10.10 6.46 -2.58
N GLN A 153 -9.58 5.27 -2.27
CA GLN A 153 -8.23 5.10 -1.75
C GLN A 153 -7.17 5.50 -2.77
N ALA A 154 -7.34 5.12 -4.03
CA ALA A 154 -6.46 5.55 -5.12
C ALA A 154 -6.40 7.07 -5.23
N LYS A 155 -7.57 7.74 -5.18
CA LYS A 155 -7.69 9.20 -5.20
C LYS A 155 -7.02 9.85 -3.99
N ALA A 156 -7.27 9.32 -2.79
CA ALA A 156 -6.70 9.86 -1.56
C ALA A 156 -5.18 9.76 -1.55
N VAL A 157 -4.59 8.62 -1.97
CA VAL A 157 -3.14 8.45 -2.06
C VAL A 157 -2.54 9.34 -3.16
N ALA A 158 -3.20 9.48 -4.33
CA ALA A 158 -2.75 10.40 -5.37
C ALA A 158 -2.70 11.86 -4.89
N ASN A 159 -3.71 12.29 -4.12
CA ASN A 159 -3.72 13.62 -3.52
C ASN A 159 -2.59 13.81 -2.51
N LEU A 160 -2.36 12.83 -1.62
CA LEU A 160 -1.24 12.86 -0.68
C LEU A 160 0.12 12.94 -1.40
N MET A 161 0.29 12.17 -2.48
CA MET A 161 1.51 12.24 -3.30
C MET A 161 1.68 13.65 -3.92
N GLY A 162 0.58 14.26 -4.36
CA GLY A 162 0.56 15.64 -4.87
C GLY A 162 1.02 16.69 -3.85
N GLU A 163 0.72 16.52 -2.56
CA GLU A 163 1.20 17.41 -1.50
C GLU A 163 2.72 17.41 -1.36
N PHE A 164 3.39 16.32 -1.78
CA PHE A 164 4.86 16.21 -1.82
C PHE A 164 5.46 16.47 -3.21
N GLY A 165 4.66 17.00 -4.14
CA GLY A 165 5.11 17.40 -5.47
C GLY A 165 5.11 16.29 -6.52
N PHE A 166 4.61 15.08 -6.21
CA PHE A 166 4.53 13.99 -7.19
C PHE A 166 3.27 14.14 -8.04
N ILE A 167 3.44 14.46 -9.32
CA ILE A 167 2.34 14.56 -10.28
C ILE A 167 2.02 13.16 -10.79
N THR A 168 0.90 12.61 -10.32
CA THR A 168 0.42 11.29 -10.71
C THR A 168 -0.76 11.39 -11.67
N ARG A 169 -0.98 10.34 -12.47
CA ARG A 169 -2.19 10.13 -13.26
C ARG A 169 -2.95 8.93 -12.72
N ARG A 170 -4.26 8.89 -12.97
CA ARG A 170 -5.11 7.78 -12.56
C ARG A 170 -5.87 7.21 -13.76
N VAL A 171 -6.00 5.89 -13.78
CA VAL A 171 -6.79 5.15 -14.77
C VAL A 171 -7.46 3.97 -14.10
N ASP A 172 -8.72 3.71 -14.49
CA ASP A 172 -9.45 2.53 -14.03
C ASP A 172 -9.33 1.44 -15.11
N ARG A 173 -8.80 0.27 -14.73
CA ARG A 173 -8.63 -0.88 -15.62
C ARG A 173 -8.82 -2.21 -14.86
N ASN A 174 -9.50 -3.17 -15.50
CA ASN A 174 -9.69 -4.52 -14.94
C ASN A 174 -10.28 -4.54 -13.52
N GLY A 175 -11.22 -3.60 -13.22
CA GLY A 175 -11.83 -3.48 -11.89
C GLY A 175 -10.91 -2.90 -10.81
N LYS A 176 -9.75 -2.37 -11.18
CA LYS A 176 -8.81 -1.69 -10.27
C LYS A 176 -8.61 -0.23 -10.67
N SER A 177 -8.33 0.61 -9.70
CA SER A 177 -7.93 2.01 -9.89
C SER A 177 -6.41 2.12 -9.74
N VAL A 178 -5.73 2.55 -10.80
CA VAL A 178 -4.27 2.58 -10.88
C VAL A 178 -3.78 4.02 -10.85
N VAL A 179 -2.92 4.34 -9.90
CA VAL A 179 -2.18 5.61 -9.82
C VAL A 179 -0.80 5.38 -10.40
N TYR A 180 -0.38 6.20 -11.38
CA TYR A 180 0.89 5.95 -12.08
C TYR A 180 1.68 7.22 -12.42
N MET A 181 2.98 7.03 -12.61
CA MET A 181 3.95 8.01 -13.15
C MET A 181 4.83 7.34 -14.21
N LYS A 182 5.34 8.13 -15.17
CA LYS A 182 6.22 7.64 -16.26
C LYS A 182 7.53 8.41 -16.37
N GLU A 183 7.65 9.56 -15.72
CA GLU A 183 8.86 10.37 -15.75
C GLU A 183 9.94 9.73 -14.87
N SER A 184 11.09 9.43 -15.47
CA SER A 184 12.21 8.75 -14.80
C SER A 184 12.71 9.52 -13.57
N GLU A 185 12.83 10.85 -13.67
CA GLU A 185 13.28 11.71 -12.58
C GLU A 185 12.28 11.68 -11.41
N SER A 186 10.98 11.86 -11.69
CA SER A 186 9.94 11.80 -10.66
C SER A 186 9.89 10.44 -9.97
N ILE A 187 10.12 9.34 -10.71
CA ILE A 187 10.17 7.98 -10.15
C ILE A 187 11.42 7.82 -9.26
N ALA A 188 12.58 8.31 -9.69
CA ALA A 188 13.80 8.29 -8.89
C ALA A 188 13.62 9.11 -7.60
N ASP A 189 13.06 10.32 -7.69
CA ASP A 189 12.78 11.18 -6.54
C ASP A 189 11.81 10.49 -5.55
N PHE A 190 10.80 9.78 -6.06
CA PHE A 190 9.91 8.99 -5.22
C PHE A 190 10.66 7.86 -4.48
N VAL A 191 11.57 7.16 -5.15
CA VAL A 191 12.41 6.12 -4.52
C VAL A 191 13.28 6.71 -3.41
N GLY A 192 13.84 7.90 -3.62
CA GLY A 192 14.53 8.67 -2.58
C GLY A 192 13.62 9.10 -1.44
N PHE A 193 12.41 9.60 -1.78
CA PHE A 193 11.39 10.02 -0.82
C PHE A 193 10.97 8.92 0.14
N VAL A 194 10.77 7.68 -0.33
CA VAL A 194 10.45 6.54 0.54
C VAL A 194 11.64 5.99 1.32
N GLY A 195 12.84 6.54 1.11
CA GLY A 195 14.06 6.21 1.85
C GLY A 195 14.84 5.02 1.28
N ALA A 196 14.62 4.62 0.02
CA ALA A 196 15.35 3.55 -0.65
C ALA A 196 16.64 4.08 -1.33
N THR A 197 17.55 4.66 -0.55
CA THR A 197 18.73 5.41 -1.02
C THR A 197 19.59 4.63 -2.03
N LYS A 198 19.82 3.34 -1.80
CA LYS A 198 20.63 2.51 -2.73
C LYS A 198 19.96 2.37 -4.10
N SER A 199 18.63 2.19 -4.11
CA SER A 199 17.85 2.08 -5.35
C SER A 199 17.76 3.43 -6.06
N TYR A 200 17.64 4.53 -5.31
CA TYR A 200 17.67 5.89 -5.83
C TYR A 200 18.98 6.14 -6.59
N LEU A 201 20.13 5.88 -5.99
CA LEU A 201 21.44 6.09 -6.64
C LEU A 201 21.60 5.27 -7.92
N ARG A 202 21.14 3.99 -7.91
CA ARG A 202 21.16 3.15 -9.12
C ARG A 202 20.27 3.72 -10.23
N LEU A 203 19.06 4.19 -9.90
CA LEU A 203 18.17 4.81 -10.88
C LEU A 203 18.77 6.07 -11.46
N GLN A 204 19.40 6.92 -10.66
CA GLN A 204 20.09 8.11 -11.15
C GLN A 204 21.23 7.77 -12.11
N GLU A 205 22.04 6.76 -11.82
CA GLU A 205 23.11 6.28 -12.71
C GLU A 205 22.54 5.78 -14.04
N GLU A 206 21.39 5.11 -14.07
CA GLU A 206 20.74 4.62 -15.30
C GLU A 206 20.07 5.74 -16.11
N ILE A 207 19.57 6.78 -15.46
CA ILE A 207 18.94 7.93 -16.14
C ILE A 207 19.99 8.81 -16.86
N ILE A 208 21.22 8.88 -16.32
CA ILE A 208 22.30 9.71 -16.87
C ILE A 208 23.01 9.04 -18.06
N LYS A 209 22.90 7.73 -18.24
CA LYS A 209 23.47 6.98 -19.38
C LYS A 209 22.65 7.18 -20.64
#